data_973ecb308b573154bb260d0cecda42ae
#
_entry.id   973ecb308b573154bb260d0cecda42ae
#
_cell.length_a   1.000
_cell.length_b   1.000
_cell.length_c   1.000
_cell.angle_alpha   90.00
_cell.angle_beta   90.00
_cell.angle_gamma   90.00
#
_symmetry.space_group_name_H-M   'P 1'
#
loop_
_entity.id
_entity.type
_entity.pdbx_description
1 polymer ?
#
loop_
_entity_poly.entity_id
_entity_poly.type
_entity_poly.pdbx_seq_one_letter_code
_entity_poly.pdbx_strand_id
1 'polypeptide(L)'
;MRRLLSWLPSSSQVLGLDVTEEGVALVHTALGKNSPQVLRTDFCTWSQEEERAKTLSRKVREIARPRIPVVSTVSPQSYQLLQVQAPKVKESEMRMAVGWQIKDLLDIPLNQTIVDYFPAPDSPGLGKMVYVVAADREAVKQHADLLQQARLKIRAIHIPELALRNVVRQEEDSESGLALLHMEEESGMILIF
;
A
#
# COMPACT_ATOMS: atom_id res chain seq x y z
N MET A 1 9.52 -13.01 7.26
CA MET A 1 8.69 -12.13 6.40
C MET A 1 9.44 -10.85 5.95
N ARG A 2 10.61 -11.01 5.30
CA ARG A 2 11.50 -9.92 4.84
C ARG A 2 11.29 -9.49 3.38
N ARG A 3 10.13 -9.78 2.75
CA ARG A 3 10.04 -9.76 1.27
C ARG A 3 9.46 -8.54 0.58
N LEU A 4 8.86 -7.58 1.25
CA LEU A 4 8.25 -6.43 0.53
C LEU A 4 9.25 -5.35 0.10
N LEU A 5 10.43 -5.27 0.73
CA LEU A 5 11.52 -4.36 0.30
C LEU A 5 12.82 -5.09 -0.08
N SER A 6 12.85 -6.43 0.01
CA SER A 6 14.07 -7.25 -0.23
C SER A 6 14.60 -7.21 -1.66
N TRP A 7 13.84 -6.64 -2.58
CA TRP A 7 14.18 -6.47 -4.00
C TRP A 7 14.81 -5.11 -4.33
N LEU A 8 14.88 -4.17 -3.37
CA LEU A 8 15.63 -2.93 -3.55
C LEU A 8 17.07 -3.12 -3.07
N PRO A 9 18.08 -2.72 -3.87
CA PRO A 9 19.45 -2.73 -3.40
C PRO A 9 19.59 -1.82 -2.17
N SER A 10 20.47 -2.19 -1.24
CA SER A 10 20.66 -1.53 0.07
C SER A 10 21.11 -0.05 0.02
N SER A 11 21.31 0.50 -1.17
CA SER A 11 21.61 1.91 -1.45
C SER A 11 20.52 2.60 -2.28
N SER A 12 19.36 1.96 -2.45
CA SER A 12 18.27 2.49 -3.27
C SER A 12 17.50 3.57 -2.54
N GLN A 13 17.09 4.56 -3.30
CA GLN A 13 16.13 5.56 -2.85
C GLN A 13 14.74 5.20 -3.38
N VAL A 14 13.71 5.53 -2.63
CA VAL A 14 12.32 5.34 -2.99
C VAL A 14 11.51 6.59 -2.62
N LEU A 15 10.50 6.89 -3.40
CA LEU A 15 9.54 7.92 -3.11
C LEU A 15 8.21 7.25 -2.72
N GLY A 16 7.76 7.50 -1.49
CA GLY A 16 6.41 7.15 -1.04
C GLY A 16 5.44 8.26 -1.40
N LEU A 17 4.27 7.90 -1.88
CA LEU A 17 3.17 8.81 -2.19
C LEU A 17 1.90 8.32 -1.53
N ASP A 18 1.23 9.23 -0.84
CA ASP A 18 -0.16 9.06 -0.42
C ASP A 18 -1.01 10.11 -1.12
N VAL A 19 -1.88 9.64 -2.01
CA VAL A 19 -2.70 10.48 -2.89
C VAL A 19 -4.14 10.44 -2.40
N THR A 20 -4.62 11.58 -1.94
CA THR A 20 -6.00 11.77 -1.46
C THR A 20 -6.78 12.70 -2.38
N GLU A 21 -8.05 12.93 -2.08
CA GLU A 21 -8.87 13.93 -2.78
C GLU A 21 -8.36 15.35 -2.54
N GLU A 22 -7.81 15.63 -1.37
CA GLU A 22 -7.32 16.94 -0.96
C GLU A 22 -5.95 17.29 -1.50
N GLY A 23 -5.08 16.29 -1.67
CA GLY A 23 -3.69 16.54 -2.03
C GLY A 23 -2.84 15.29 -2.15
N VAL A 24 -1.54 15.48 -2.07
CA VAL A 24 -0.56 14.40 -2.03
C VAL A 24 0.48 14.64 -0.94
N ALA A 25 0.67 13.65 -0.09
CA ALA A 25 1.82 13.57 0.80
C ALA A 25 2.95 12.81 0.10
N LEU A 26 4.17 13.32 0.22
CA LEU A 26 5.36 12.76 -0.40
C LEU A 26 6.43 12.52 0.66
N VAL A 27 7.06 11.36 0.61
CA VAL A 27 8.23 11.03 1.45
C VAL A 27 9.35 10.45 0.60
N HIS A 28 10.48 11.14 0.57
CA HIS A 28 11.69 10.65 -0.07
C HIS A 28 12.57 9.95 0.96
N THR A 29 12.86 8.67 0.71
CA THR A 29 13.56 7.81 1.66
C THR A 29 14.76 7.15 1.00
N ALA A 30 15.88 7.12 1.71
CA ALA A 30 17.01 6.25 1.38
C ALA A 30 16.89 4.95 2.16
N LEU A 31 17.02 3.82 1.48
CA LEU A 31 17.01 2.50 2.09
C LEU A 31 18.44 2.18 2.55
N GLY A 32 18.72 2.39 3.82
CA GLY A 32 19.97 2.02 4.46
C GLY A 32 20.06 0.51 4.74
N LYS A 33 21.25 0.03 5.15
CA LYS A 33 21.45 -1.38 5.53
C LYS A 33 20.66 -1.77 6.79
N ASN A 34 20.52 -0.85 7.74
CA ASN A 34 19.92 -1.11 9.05
C ASN A 34 18.51 -0.53 9.18
N SER A 35 18.29 0.69 8.69
CA SER A 35 16.99 1.36 8.73
C SER A 35 16.83 2.30 7.54
N PRO A 36 15.59 2.54 7.06
CA PRO A 36 15.32 3.58 6.09
C PRO A 36 15.54 4.96 6.74
N GLN A 37 16.09 5.88 5.96
CA GLN A 37 16.31 7.25 6.38
C GLN A 37 15.40 8.17 5.57
N VAL A 38 14.55 8.94 6.23
CA VAL A 38 13.75 9.98 5.60
C VAL A 38 14.68 11.13 5.21
N LEU A 39 14.74 11.42 3.91
CA LEU A 39 15.55 12.48 3.35
C LEU A 39 14.77 13.79 3.24
N ARG A 40 13.50 13.67 2.84
CA ARG A 40 12.61 14.82 2.64
C ARG A 40 11.15 14.39 2.69
N THR A 41 10.32 15.28 3.22
CA THR A 41 8.85 15.17 3.17
C THR A 41 8.26 16.43 2.58
N ASP A 42 7.12 16.32 1.94
CA ASP A 42 6.33 17.46 1.47
C ASP A 42 4.85 17.09 1.43
N PHE A 43 3.99 18.09 1.46
CA PHE A 43 2.56 17.96 1.22
C PHE A 43 2.10 19.03 0.24
N CYS A 44 1.22 18.68 -0.70
CA CYS A 44 0.70 19.61 -1.68
C CYS A 44 -0.79 19.36 -1.91
N THR A 45 -1.60 20.40 -1.69
CA THR A 45 -3.02 20.36 -2.03
C THR A 45 -3.24 20.49 -3.53
N TRP A 46 -4.34 19.93 -4.02
CA TRP A 46 -4.79 20.12 -5.40
C TRP A 46 -5.49 21.47 -5.54
N SER A 47 -5.14 22.20 -6.58
CA SER A 47 -5.89 23.42 -6.94
C SER A 47 -7.08 23.11 -7.85
N GLN A 48 -6.91 22.13 -8.75
CA GLN A 48 -7.92 21.67 -9.69
C GLN A 48 -7.63 20.22 -10.08
N GLU A 49 -8.67 19.44 -10.37
CA GLU A 49 -8.53 18.02 -10.67
C GLU A 49 -7.74 17.77 -11.97
N GLU A 50 -7.97 18.56 -13.00
CA GLU A 50 -7.30 18.45 -14.29
C GLU A 50 -5.80 18.74 -14.22
N GLU A 51 -5.32 19.36 -13.15
CA GLU A 51 -3.92 19.70 -12.96
C GLU A 51 -3.17 18.72 -12.02
N ARG A 52 -3.85 17.75 -11.44
CA ARG A 52 -3.25 16.79 -10.47
C ARG A 52 -1.96 16.16 -10.98
N ALA A 53 -1.96 15.64 -12.20
CA ALA A 53 -0.77 15.00 -12.79
C ALA A 53 0.39 15.98 -13.00
N LYS A 54 0.12 17.23 -13.40
CA LYS A 54 1.16 18.27 -13.58
C LYS A 54 1.73 18.69 -12.24
N THR A 55 0.88 18.92 -11.25
CA THR A 55 1.27 19.29 -9.88
C THR A 55 2.13 18.20 -9.26
N LEU A 56 1.69 16.93 -9.36
CA LEU A 56 2.44 15.80 -8.88
C LEU A 56 3.80 15.68 -9.56
N SER A 57 3.84 15.76 -10.90
CA SER A 57 5.10 15.73 -11.66
C SER A 57 6.08 16.82 -11.24
N ARG A 58 5.60 18.04 -11.01
CA ARG A 58 6.41 19.18 -10.55
C ARG A 58 6.94 18.91 -9.15
N LYS A 59 6.08 18.53 -8.22
CA LYS A 59 6.44 18.25 -6.82
C LYS A 59 7.45 17.12 -6.68
N VAL A 60 7.29 16.04 -7.41
CA VAL A 60 8.26 14.94 -7.41
C VAL A 60 9.65 15.40 -7.89
N ARG A 61 9.73 16.26 -8.91
CA ARG A 61 11.02 16.79 -9.38
C ARG A 61 11.70 17.72 -8.39
N GLU A 62 10.92 18.42 -7.54
CA GLU A 62 11.46 19.29 -6.48
C GLU A 62 12.09 18.47 -5.34
N ILE A 63 11.59 17.22 -5.10
CA ILE A 63 11.95 16.40 -3.96
C ILE A 63 12.99 15.33 -4.32
N ALA A 64 12.86 14.73 -5.48
CA ALA A 64 13.62 13.54 -5.85
C ALA A 64 14.22 13.63 -7.25
N ARG A 65 15.23 12.79 -7.48
CA ARG A 65 15.86 12.65 -8.81
C ARG A 65 14.88 12.03 -9.82
N PRO A 66 15.02 12.34 -11.12
CA PRO A 66 14.25 11.71 -12.17
C PRO A 66 14.34 10.17 -12.11
N ARG A 67 13.22 9.48 -12.39
CA ARG A 67 13.12 8.01 -12.43
C ARG A 67 13.32 7.30 -11.09
N ILE A 68 13.20 8.00 -9.95
CA ILE A 68 13.13 7.33 -8.66
C ILE A 68 11.94 6.33 -8.67
N PRO A 69 12.10 5.11 -8.11
CA PRO A 69 10.97 4.21 -7.93
C PRO A 69 9.94 4.81 -7.00
N VAL A 70 8.68 4.73 -7.38
CA VAL A 70 7.54 5.24 -6.61
C VAL A 70 6.74 4.09 -6.03
N VAL A 71 6.43 4.18 -4.76
CA VAL A 71 5.45 3.34 -4.06
C VAL A 71 4.31 4.24 -3.62
N SER A 72 3.08 3.86 -3.91
CA SER A 72 1.91 4.65 -3.55
C SER A 72 0.89 3.81 -2.81
N THR A 73 0.00 4.45 -2.04
CA THR A 73 -1.16 3.83 -1.42
C THR A 73 -2.43 4.13 -2.21
N VAL A 74 -3.39 3.21 -2.18
CA VAL A 74 -4.76 3.46 -2.67
C VAL A 74 -5.63 3.93 -1.51
N SER A 75 -6.71 4.65 -1.85
CA SER A 75 -7.71 5.08 -0.86
C SER A 75 -8.36 3.87 -0.17
N PRO A 76 -8.57 3.93 1.15
CA PRO A 76 -9.27 2.87 1.90
C PRO A 76 -10.66 2.54 1.36
N GLN A 77 -11.36 3.50 0.76
CA GLN A 77 -12.67 3.30 0.16
C GLN A 77 -12.63 2.47 -1.14
N SER A 78 -11.45 2.26 -1.73
CA SER A 78 -11.29 1.56 -3.01
C SER A 78 -11.05 0.06 -2.89
N TYR A 79 -11.04 -0.51 -1.68
CA TYR A 79 -10.83 -1.94 -1.48
C TYR A 79 -11.53 -2.46 -0.22
N GLN A 80 -11.72 -3.77 -0.17
CA GLN A 80 -12.08 -4.52 1.02
C GLN A 80 -10.89 -5.37 1.47
N LEU A 81 -10.62 -5.39 2.78
CA LEU A 81 -9.63 -6.25 3.41
C LEU A 81 -10.36 -7.36 4.18
N LEU A 82 -10.21 -8.58 3.72
CA LEU A 82 -10.88 -9.76 4.28
C LEU A 82 -9.86 -10.74 4.84
N GLN A 83 -10.20 -11.43 5.92
CA GLN A 83 -9.39 -12.52 6.47
C GLN A 83 -10.10 -13.85 6.23
N VAL A 84 -9.42 -14.78 5.57
CA VAL A 84 -9.98 -16.09 5.25
C VAL A 84 -8.97 -17.20 5.51
N GLN A 85 -9.46 -18.43 5.63
CA GLN A 85 -8.59 -19.59 5.73
C GLN A 85 -7.85 -19.79 4.40
N ALA A 86 -6.55 -20.04 4.47
CA ALA A 86 -5.72 -20.25 3.27
C ALA A 86 -6.18 -21.52 2.53
N PRO A 87 -6.57 -21.43 1.24
CA PRO A 87 -6.89 -22.61 0.44
C PRO A 87 -5.69 -23.57 0.33
N LYS A 88 -5.96 -24.86 0.30
CA LYS A 88 -4.93 -25.89 0.12
C LYS A 88 -4.63 -26.13 -1.36
N VAL A 89 -4.08 -25.12 -2.02
CA VAL A 89 -3.75 -25.13 -3.45
C VAL A 89 -2.27 -24.73 -3.66
N LYS A 90 -1.77 -24.85 -4.89
CA LYS A 90 -0.45 -24.37 -5.24
C LYS A 90 -0.40 -22.84 -5.20
N GLU A 91 0.79 -22.27 -4.95
CA GLU A 91 1.02 -20.82 -4.89
C GLU A 91 0.53 -20.10 -6.17
N SER A 92 0.73 -20.71 -7.34
CA SER A 92 0.26 -20.17 -8.62
C SER A 92 -1.26 -20.08 -8.75
N GLU A 93 -1.99 -20.86 -7.98
CA GLU A 93 -3.47 -20.93 -8.00
C GLU A 93 -4.09 -20.14 -6.83
N MET A 94 -3.28 -19.75 -5.85
CA MET A 94 -3.75 -19.15 -4.60
C MET A 94 -4.60 -17.91 -4.83
N ARG A 95 -4.15 -16.97 -5.68
CA ARG A 95 -4.88 -15.72 -5.96
C ARG A 95 -6.27 -15.97 -6.53
N MET A 96 -6.38 -16.94 -7.43
CA MET A 96 -7.67 -17.33 -8.00
C MET A 96 -8.55 -18.03 -6.95
N ALA A 97 -7.98 -18.95 -6.16
CA ALA A 97 -8.72 -19.69 -5.14
C ALA A 97 -9.28 -18.78 -4.03
N VAL A 98 -8.47 -17.82 -3.52
CA VAL A 98 -8.96 -16.85 -2.54
C VAL A 98 -10.01 -15.92 -3.14
N GLY A 99 -9.86 -15.51 -4.41
CA GLY A 99 -10.86 -14.70 -5.11
C GLY A 99 -12.23 -15.42 -5.19
N TRP A 100 -12.25 -16.70 -5.53
CA TRP A 100 -13.49 -17.49 -5.53
C TRP A 100 -14.07 -17.66 -4.13
N GLN A 101 -13.24 -17.82 -3.11
CA GLN A 101 -13.69 -17.99 -1.73
C GLN A 101 -14.39 -16.74 -1.18
N ILE A 102 -13.96 -15.55 -1.59
CA ILE A 102 -14.51 -14.28 -1.11
C ILE A 102 -15.62 -13.70 -1.99
N LYS A 103 -15.92 -14.30 -3.16
CA LYS A 103 -16.82 -13.72 -4.17
C LYS A 103 -18.16 -13.23 -3.64
N ASP A 104 -18.74 -13.98 -2.69
CA ASP A 104 -20.05 -13.69 -2.11
C ASP A 104 -19.98 -12.71 -0.91
N LEU A 105 -18.77 -12.28 -0.54
CA LEU A 105 -18.48 -11.30 0.50
C LEU A 105 -18.12 -9.91 -0.08
N LEU A 106 -18.00 -9.82 -1.41
CA LEU A 106 -17.59 -8.59 -2.09
C LEU A 106 -18.79 -7.68 -2.34
N ASP A 107 -18.59 -6.37 -2.12
CA ASP A 107 -19.57 -5.33 -2.45
C ASP A 107 -19.65 -5.08 -3.97
N ILE A 108 -18.59 -5.44 -4.70
CA ILE A 108 -18.49 -5.31 -6.15
C ILE A 108 -18.22 -6.67 -6.79
N PRO A 109 -18.68 -6.92 -8.04
CA PRO A 109 -18.46 -8.19 -8.71
C PRO A 109 -16.98 -8.56 -8.85
N LEU A 110 -16.65 -9.84 -8.68
CA LEU A 110 -15.26 -10.34 -8.74
C LEU A 110 -14.56 -10.01 -10.07
N ASN A 111 -15.29 -9.95 -11.19
CA ASN A 111 -14.73 -9.57 -12.49
C ASN A 111 -14.35 -8.08 -12.59
N GLN A 112 -14.84 -7.23 -11.69
CA GLN A 112 -14.47 -5.82 -11.56
C GLN A 112 -13.44 -5.59 -10.45
N THR A 113 -12.98 -6.67 -9.79
CA THR A 113 -12.07 -6.62 -8.64
C THR A 113 -10.67 -7.02 -9.06
N ILE A 114 -9.65 -6.41 -8.44
CA ILE A 114 -8.28 -6.88 -8.41
C ILE A 114 -8.07 -7.56 -7.05
N VAL A 115 -7.67 -8.82 -7.09
CA VAL A 115 -7.43 -9.61 -5.86
C VAL A 115 -5.95 -9.83 -5.67
N ASP A 116 -5.47 -9.56 -4.44
CA ASP A 116 -4.15 -9.96 -3.98
C ASP A 116 -4.25 -10.46 -2.54
N TYR A 117 -3.23 -11.13 -2.02
CA TYR A 117 -3.27 -11.70 -0.68
C TYR A 117 -1.88 -11.68 -0.02
N PHE A 118 -1.89 -11.73 1.31
CA PHE A 118 -0.68 -11.90 2.11
C PHE A 118 -0.98 -12.74 3.37
N PRO A 119 0.01 -13.46 3.91
CA PRO A 119 -0.19 -14.28 5.10
C PRO A 119 -0.63 -13.46 6.29
N ALA A 120 -1.62 -13.94 7.02
CA ALA A 120 -1.96 -13.44 8.35
C ALA A 120 -0.97 -14.00 9.39
N PRO A 121 -0.83 -13.37 10.56
CA PRO A 121 -0.10 -13.95 11.69
C PRO A 121 -0.65 -15.34 12.06
N ASP A 122 0.24 -16.22 12.48
CA ASP A 122 -0.17 -17.54 12.96
C ASP A 122 -1.00 -17.38 14.25
N SER A 123 -2.19 -17.94 14.25
CA SER A 123 -3.09 -17.95 15.41
C SER A 123 -3.35 -19.39 15.84
N PRO A 124 -3.07 -19.75 17.09
CA PRO A 124 -3.29 -21.11 17.60
C PRO A 124 -4.74 -21.56 17.37
N GLY A 125 -4.93 -22.72 16.75
CA GLY A 125 -6.24 -23.34 16.55
C GLY A 125 -7.02 -22.90 15.30
N LEU A 126 -6.61 -21.84 14.59
CA LEU A 126 -7.34 -21.35 13.40
C LEU A 126 -6.79 -21.88 12.06
N GLY A 127 -5.69 -22.63 12.07
CA GLY A 127 -5.02 -23.02 10.85
C GLY A 127 -4.33 -21.83 10.14
N LYS A 128 -3.86 -22.05 8.91
CA LYS A 128 -3.24 -20.97 8.13
C LYS A 128 -4.30 -20.00 7.63
N MET A 129 -4.18 -18.74 8.00
CA MET A 129 -5.04 -17.65 7.54
C MET A 129 -4.30 -16.75 6.57
N VAL A 130 -5.04 -16.11 5.68
CA VAL A 130 -4.52 -15.06 4.78
C VAL A 130 -5.42 -13.84 4.82
N TYR A 131 -4.81 -12.68 4.72
CA TYR A 131 -5.53 -11.46 4.38
C TYR A 131 -5.64 -11.36 2.87
N VAL A 132 -6.85 -11.06 2.40
CA VAL A 132 -7.15 -10.87 0.99
C VAL A 132 -7.57 -9.43 0.78
N VAL A 133 -6.87 -8.75 -0.13
CA VAL A 133 -7.22 -7.40 -0.59
C VAL A 133 -8.03 -7.56 -1.87
N ALA A 134 -9.24 -7.06 -1.85
CA ALA A 134 -10.15 -7.02 -3.00
C ALA A 134 -10.38 -5.55 -3.38
N ALA A 135 -9.64 -5.04 -4.35
CA ALA A 135 -9.68 -3.65 -4.76
C ALA A 135 -10.50 -3.43 -6.02
N ASP A 136 -11.22 -2.31 -6.08
CA ASP A 136 -11.92 -1.87 -7.28
C ASP A 136 -10.91 -1.65 -8.42
N ARG A 137 -11.11 -2.38 -9.52
CA ARG A 137 -10.23 -2.36 -10.70
C ARG A 137 -10.15 -0.97 -11.32
N GLU A 138 -11.27 -0.26 -11.41
CA GLU A 138 -11.32 1.06 -12.02
C GLU A 138 -10.63 2.10 -11.13
N ALA A 139 -10.84 2.06 -9.82
CA ALA A 139 -10.16 2.94 -8.89
C ALA A 139 -8.63 2.74 -8.90
N VAL A 140 -8.16 1.49 -8.90
CA VAL A 140 -6.72 1.19 -9.01
C VAL A 140 -6.16 1.66 -10.35
N LYS A 141 -6.92 1.50 -11.44
CA LYS A 141 -6.53 1.96 -12.77
C LYS A 141 -6.43 3.48 -12.82
N GLN A 142 -7.43 4.21 -12.34
CA GLN A 142 -7.41 5.68 -12.29
C GLN A 142 -6.23 6.20 -11.48
N HIS A 143 -5.95 5.58 -10.33
CA HIS A 143 -4.77 5.89 -9.53
C HIS A 143 -3.46 5.66 -10.31
N ALA A 144 -3.33 4.51 -10.96
CA ALA A 144 -2.15 4.20 -11.79
C ALA A 144 -2.01 5.16 -12.97
N ASP A 145 -3.11 5.51 -13.64
CA ASP A 145 -3.14 6.44 -14.77
C ASP A 145 -2.67 7.85 -14.35
N LEU A 146 -3.10 8.35 -13.18
CA LEU A 146 -2.62 9.60 -12.62
C LEU A 146 -1.09 9.60 -12.44
N LEU A 147 -0.55 8.53 -11.83
CA LEU A 147 0.89 8.39 -11.62
C LEU A 147 1.66 8.27 -12.94
N GLN A 148 1.10 7.59 -13.94
CA GLN A 148 1.68 7.46 -15.28
C GLN A 148 1.66 8.79 -16.03
N GLN A 149 0.55 9.55 -16.00
CA GLN A 149 0.45 10.89 -16.58
C GLN A 149 1.46 11.85 -15.95
N ALA A 150 1.72 11.70 -14.65
CA ALA A 150 2.80 12.42 -13.96
C ALA A 150 4.22 11.92 -14.32
N ARG A 151 4.34 10.93 -15.22
CA ARG A 151 5.59 10.29 -15.68
C ARG A 151 6.41 9.67 -14.56
N LEU A 152 5.75 9.10 -13.56
CA LEU A 152 6.38 8.45 -12.43
C LEU A 152 6.70 6.98 -12.74
N LYS A 153 7.80 6.48 -12.17
CA LYS A 153 8.17 5.07 -12.26
C LYS A 153 7.49 4.28 -11.15
N ILE A 154 6.25 3.89 -11.39
CA ILE A 154 5.47 3.09 -10.43
C ILE A 154 6.18 1.75 -10.19
N ARG A 155 6.44 1.46 -8.94
CA ARG A 155 7.02 0.20 -8.49
C ARG A 155 5.99 -0.70 -7.84
N ALA A 156 5.15 -0.13 -6.99
CA ALA A 156 4.07 -0.84 -6.33
C ALA A 156 2.97 0.14 -5.92
N ILE A 157 1.76 -0.39 -5.82
CA ILE A 157 0.62 0.25 -5.20
C ILE A 157 0.22 -0.65 -4.04
N HIS A 158 0.13 -0.07 -2.84
CA HIS A 158 -0.16 -0.77 -1.60
C HIS A 158 -1.46 -0.28 -0.97
N ILE A 159 -1.90 -0.97 0.08
CA ILE A 159 -2.92 -0.49 1.01
C ILE A 159 -2.24 0.20 2.20
N PRO A 160 -2.88 1.20 2.83
CA PRO A 160 -2.32 1.94 3.97
C PRO A 160 -1.89 1.03 5.13
N GLU A 161 -2.64 -0.03 5.43
CA GLU A 161 -2.34 -0.98 6.51
C GLU A 161 -0.95 -1.61 6.37
N LEU A 162 -0.57 -1.97 5.14
CA LEU A 162 0.76 -2.54 4.88
C LEU A 162 1.87 -1.51 5.00
N ALA A 163 1.60 -0.25 4.62
CA ALA A 163 2.54 0.85 4.77
C ALA A 163 2.78 1.16 6.25
N LEU A 164 1.72 1.35 7.03
CA LEU A 164 1.77 1.61 8.47
C LEU A 164 2.41 0.46 9.24
N ARG A 165 2.05 -0.79 8.92
CA ARG A 165 2.71 -1.97 9.52
C ARG A 165 4.22 -1.96 9.33
N ASN A 166 4.72 -1.51 8.19
CA ASN A 166 6.15 -1.46 7.92
C ASN A 166 6.86 -0.37 8.75
N VAL A 167 6.18 0.73 9.07
CA VAL A 167 6.70 1.77 9.98
C VAL A 167 6.84 1.22 11.38
N VAL A 168 5.78 0.62 11.91
CA VAL A 168 5.73 0.08 13.27
C VAL A 168 6.76 -1.03 13.51
N ARG A 169 7.00 -1.88 12.54
CA ARG A 169 7.99 -2.98 12.64
C ARG A 169 9.44 -2.54 12.80
N GLN A 170 9.74 -1.27 12.64
CA GLN A 170 11.09 -0.74 12.88
C GLN A 170 11.32 -0.39 14.36
N GLU A 171 10.25 -0.34 15.15
CA GLU A 171 10.29 -0.11 16.60
C GLU A 171 10.23 -1.46 17.33
N GLU A 172 11.29 -2.26 17.21
CA GLU A 172 11.35 -3.70 17.57
C GLU A 172 11.34 -4.00 19.10
N ASP A 173 10.93 -3.12 19.98
CA ASP A 173 11.11 -3.33 21.43
C ASP A 173 9.83 -3.72 22.22
N SER A 174 8.76 -4.21 21.60
CA SER A 174 7.58 -4.57 22.40
C SER A 174 7.28 -6.07 22.41
N GLU A 175 7.80 -6.79 23.41
CA GLU A 175 7.27 -8.09 23.84
C GLU A 175 5.78 -8.00 24.26
N SER A 176 5.27 -6.78 24.45
CA SER A 176 3.93 -6.47 24.97
C SER A 176 2.85 -6.30 23.91
N GLY A 177 3.19 -6.39 22.64
CA GLY A 177 2.27 -6.01 21.54
C GLY A 177 2.21 -4.49 21.35
N LEU A 178 1.83 -4.07 20.16
CA LEU A 178 1.71 -2.66 19.77
C LEU A 178 0.38 -2.41 19.08
N ALA A 179 -0.29 -1.31 19.43
CA ALA A 179 -1.45 -0.81 18.72
C ALA A 179 -1.13 0.55 18.09
N LEU A 180 -1.35 0.67 16.78
CA LEU A 180 -1.27 1.93 16.07
C LEU A 180 -2.67 2.44 15.80
N LEU A 181 -2.97 3.65 16.25
CA LEU A 181 -4.19 4.38 15.92
C LEU A 181 -3.85 5.44 14.87
N HIS A 182 -4.43 5.32 13.68
CA HIS A 182 -4.38 6.34 12.65
C HIS A 182 -5.76 6.98 12.53
N MET A 183 -5.83 8.29 12.65
CA MET A 183 -7.08 9.05 12.62
C MET A 183 -7.03 10.11 11.55
N GLU A 184 -8.08 10.19 10.75
CA GLU A 184 -8.37 11.24 9.78
C GLU A 184 -9.64 11.98 10.19
N GLU A 185 -10.06 12.98 9.45
CA GLU A 185 -11.21 13.83 9.81
C GLU A 185 -12.52 13.02 9.90
N GLU A 186 -12.76 12.11 8.96
CA GLU A 186 -14.00 11.33 8.88
C GLU A 186 -13.77 9.80 9.01
N SER A 187 -12.54 9.37 9.18
CA SER A 187 -12.19 7.94 9.25
C SER A 187 -11.10 7.65 10.25
N GLY A 188 -10.94 6.39 10.60
CA GLY A 188 -9.87 5.94 11.46
C GLY A 188 -9.55 4.47 11.26
N MET A 189 -8.30 4.11 11.56
CA MET A 189 -7.78 2.76 11.47
C MET A 189 -7.03 2.39 12.73
N ILE A 190 -7.28 1.20 13.25
CA ILE A 190 -6.50 0.61 14.35
C ILE A 190 -5.81 -0.63 13.81
N LEU A 191 -4.49 -0.67 13.95
CA LEU A 191 -3.68 -1.84 13.66
C LEU A 191 -3.10 -2.39 14.95
N ILE A 192 -3.26 -3.69 15.19
CA ILE A 192 -2.76 -4.41 16.36
C ILE A 192 -1.71 -5.42 15.88
N PHE A 193 -0.54 -5.42 16.55
CA PHE A 193 0.62 -6.23 16.19
C PHE A 193 1.05 -7.12 17.33
#